data_9c4115ac5429912bdbb757f6c70bf61b
#
_entry.id   9c4115ac5429912bdbb757f6c70bf61b
#
_cell.length_a   1.000
_cell.length_b   1.000
_cell.length_c   1.000
_cell.angle_alpha   90.00
_cell.angle_beta   90.00
_cell.angle_gamma   90.00
#
_symmetry.space_group_name_H-M   'P 1'
#
loop_
_entity.id
_entity.type
_entity.pdbx_description
1 polymer ?
#
loop_
_entity_poly.entity_id
_entity_poly.type
_entity_poly.pdbx_seq_one_letter_code
_entity_poly.pdbx_strand_id
1 'polypeptide(L)'
;INVDPSAPFWVNSLADELANEIMLSLKSAEDINLTDNSFVSLDRDQLIRANDDYDYISLTSGREKTRYGDYAAVSAISIAERETLVGFTTYNSLLITFDTNVYDGSTYTSSFSKSKSLEVLFSSSGPWRTINLLLKTNRDNIVEPISIAAKEHAKEVIDNLTCKEINSIITVNNGKIEVPLGKRHGIKISALAVTKGCLL
;
A
#
# COMPACT_ATOMS: atom_id res chain seq x y z
N ILE A 1 -0.13 6.97 -8.19
CA ILE A 1 -1.35 6.70 -8.96
C ILE A 1 -0.98 6.72 -10.44
N ASN A 2 -1.34 5.69 -11.17
CA ASN A 2 -1.13 5.57 -12.61
C ASN A 2 -2.49 5.24 -13.26
N VAL A 3 -3.04 6.20 -14.00
CA VAL A 3 -4.31 6.03 -14.73
C VAL A 3 -3.98 6.04 -16.23
N ASP A 4 -4.46 5.02 -16.94
CA ASP A 4 -4.30 4.95 -18.39
C ASP A 4 -5.00 6.16 -19.04
N PRO A 5 -4.33 6.87 -19.99
CA PRO A 5 -4.92 7.99 -20.70
C PRO A 5 -6.20 7.64 -21.48
N SER A 6 -6.41 6.38 -21.82
CA SER A 6 -7.63 5.89 -22.47
C SER A 6 -8.82 5.77 -21.51
N ALA A 7 -8.57 5.75 -20.19
CA ALA A 7 -9.62 5.59 -19.20
C ALA A 7 -10.55 6.82 -19.16
N PRO A 8 -11.85 6.63 -18.86
CA PRO A 8 -12.80 7.72 -18.75
C PRO A 8 -12.35 8.78 -17.74
N PHE A 9 -12.59 10.06 -18.02
CA PHE A 9 -12.13 11.19 -17.20
C PHE A 9 -12.50 11.09 -15.71
N TRP A 10 -13.67 10.52 -15.38
CA TRP A 10 -14.11 10.34 -13.99
C TRP A 10 -13.26 9.35 -13.18
N VAL A 11 -12.46 8.53 -13.85
CA VAL A 11 -11.57 7.55 -13.20
C VAL A 11 -10.44 8.22 -12.41
N ASN A 12 -10.02 9.42 -12.82
CA ASN A 12 -9.00 10.15 -12.07
C ASN A 12 -9.47 10.49 -10.64
N SER A 13 -10.71 10.98 -10.50
CA SER A 13 -11.28 11.25 -9.17
C SER A 13 -11.46 9.96 -8.35
N LEU A 14 -11.79 8.85 -8.99
CA LEU A 14 -11.88 7.55 -8.33
C LEU A 14 -10.52 7.10 -7.79
N ALA A 15 -9.45 7.29 -8.55
CA ALA A 15 -8.10 6.91 -8.13
C ALA A 15 -7.68 7.67 -6.86
N ASP A 16 -7.99 8.95 -6.77
CA ASP A 16 -7.73 9.77 -5.58
C ASP A 16 -8.58 9.32 -4.37
N GLU A 17 -9.86 9.03 -4.59
CA GLU A 17 -10.75 8.48 -3.56
C GLU A 17 -10.22 7.16 -3.00
N LEU A 18 -9.77 6.25 -3.87
CA LEU A 18 -9.21 4.95 -3.48
C LEU A 18 -7.89 5.08 -2.72
N ALA A 19 -7.01 5.99 -3.12
CA ALA A 19 -5.77 6.26 -2.42
C ALA A 19 -6.04 6.74 -0.98
N ASN A 20 -6.99 7.66 -0.83
CA ASN A 20 -7.43 8.14 0.47
C ASN A 20 -8.06 7.02 1.32
N GLU A 21 -8.85 6.14 0.73
CA GLU A 21 -9.49 5.04 1.43
C GLU A 21 -8.49 4.00 1.95
N ILE A 22 -7.49 3.63 1.13
CA ILE A 22 -6.38 2.78 1.57
C ILE A 22 -5.63 3.44 2.72
N MET A 23 -5.29 4.73 2.59
CA MET A 23 -4.58 5.47 3.61
C MET A 23 -5.36 5.54 4.93
N LEU A 24 -6.67 5.81 4.89
CA LEU A 24 -7.54 5.82 6.06
C LEU A 24 -7.63 4.44 6.70
N SER A 25 -7.73 3.39 5.90
CA SER A 25 -7.77 2.01 6.40
C SER A 25 -6.46 1.63 7.10
N LEU A 26 -5.31 2.01 6.54
CA LEU A 26 -4.01 1.80 7.18
C LEU A 26 -3.87 2.61 8.48
N LYS A 27 -4.34 3.86 8.51
CA LYS A 27 -4.32 4.72 9.71
C LYS A 27 -5.24 4.23 10.84
N SER A 28 -6.31 3.52 10.51
CA SER A 28 -7.27 3.01 11.49
C SER A 28 -6.79 1.75 12.21
N ALA A 29 -5.69 1.15 11.78
CA ALA A 29 -5.13 -0.03 12.43
C ALA A 29 -4.51 0.34 13.79
N GLU A 30 -5.01 -0.25 14.88
CA GLU A 30 -4.59 0.08 16.25
C GLU A 30 -3.12 -0.24 16.53
N ASP A 31 -2.58 -1.24 15.85
CA ASP A 31 -1.21 -1.73 16.05
C ASP A 31 -0.17 -1.08 15.12
N ILE A 32 -0.60 -0.18 14.24
CA ILE A 32 0.28 0.46 13.25
C ILE A 32 0.29 1.98 13.48
N ASN A 33 1.49 2.52 13.73
CA ASN A 33 1.69 3.97 13.72
C ASN A 33 2.17 4.40 12.34
N LEU A 34 1.26 4.95 11.54
CA LEU A 34 1.51 5.36 10.18
C LEU A 34 1.90 6.85 10.11
N THR A 35 3.10 7.12 9.63
CA THR A 35 3.52 8.46 9.22
C THR A 35 3.31 8.62 7.72
N ASP A 36 2.49 9.60 7.34
CA ASP A 36 2.13 9.85 5.95
C ASP A 36 3.18 10.75 5.29
N ASN A 37 3.89 10.18 4.33
CA ASN A 37 4.85 10.89 3.47
C ASN A 37 4.40 10.92 2.00
N SER A 38 3.09 10.76 1.74
CA SER A 38 2.52 10.59 0.40
C SER A 38 2.64 11.80 -0.52
N PHE A 39 2.92 12.99 0.03
CA PHE A 39 3.18 14.20 -0.77
C PHE A 39 4.51 14.16 -1.53
N VAL A 40 5.34 13.14 -1.31
CA VAL A 40 6.55 12.90 -2.08
C VAL A 40 6.43 11.53 -2.74
N SER A 41 6.20 11.51 -4.05
CA SER A 41 6.24 10.27 -4.83
C SER A 41 7.69 9.77 -4.87
N LEU A 42 8.03 8.86 -3.98
CA LEU A 42 9.37 8.30 -3.90
C LEU A 42 9.35 6.87 -4.43
N ASP A 43 10.23 6.60 -5.38
CA ASP A 43 10.64 5.24 -5.68
C ASP A 43 11.62 4.72 -4.60
N ARG A 44 12.01 3.45 -4.69
CA ARG A 44 12.92 2.83 -3.73
C ARG A 44 14.26 3.58 -3.62
N ASP A 45 14.82 4.01 -4.74
CA ASP A 45 16.13 4.67 -4.77
C ASP A 45 16.04 6.08 -4.16
N GLN A 46 14.92 6.76 -4.35
CA GLN A 46 14.63 8.04 -3.70
C GLN A 46 14.44 7.87 -2.19
N LEU A 47 13.80 6.78 -1.73
CA LEU A 47 13.68 6.45 -0.32
C LEU A 47 15.05 6.24 0.33
N ILE A 48 15.96 5.52 -0.33
CA ILE A 48 17.33 5.29 0.16
C ILE A 48 18.07 6.63 0.28
N ARG A 49 18.06 7.46 -0.76
CA ARG A 49 18.73 8.77 -0.77
C ARG A 49 18.18 9.71 0.31
N ALA A 50 16.87 9.68 0.50
CA ALA A 50 16.21 10.54 1.47
C ALA A 50 16.46 10.13 2.93
N ASN A 51 17.03 8.96 3.18
CA ASN A 51 17.42 8.51 4.51
C ASN A 51 18.88 8.82 4.85
N ASP A 52 19.67 9.29 3.87
CA ASP A 52 21.03 9.74 4.10
C ASP A 52 21.08 10.98 5.02
N ASP A 53 22.19 11.16 5.77
CA ASP A 53 22.26 12.04 6.94
C ASP A 53 22.02 13.54 6.67
N TYR A 54 22.04 13.99 5.43
CA TYR A 54 21.91 15.40 5.03
C TYR A 54 20.88 15.67 3.94
N ASP A 55 19.71 15.06 4.06
CA ASP A 55 18.62 15.39 3.13
C ASP A 55 17.91 16.70 3.52
N TYR A 56 18.23 17.79 2.80
CA TYR A 56 17.62 19.10 2.97
C TYR A 56 16.09 19.05 2.79
N ILE A 57 15.58 18.15 1.94
CA ILE A 57 14.16 17.97 1.71
C ILE A 57 13.48 17.43 2.97
N SER A 58 14.08 16.50 3.68
CA SER A 58 13.51 15.96 4.93
C SER A 58 13.44 17.00 6.03
N LEU A 59 14.41 17.93 6.09
CA LEU A 59 14.43 19.03 7.06
C LEU A 59 13.34 20.08 6.79
N THR A 60 13.05 20.33 5.52
CA THR A 60 12.07 21.36 5.11
C THR A 60 10.65 20.83 5.02
N SER A 61 10.45 19.56 4.72
CA SER A 61 9.13 18.92 4.59
C SER A 61 8.56 18.37 5.90
N GLY A 62 9.32 18.38 6.99
CA GLY A 62 8.92 17.75 8.26
C GLY A 62 8.82 16.23 8.21
N ARG A 63 9.44 15.61 7.20
CA ARG A 63 9.43 14.18 6.98
C ARG A 63 10.18 13.44 8.10
N GLU A 64 9.54 12.46 8.70
CA GLU A 64 10.23 11.58 9.64
C GLU A 64 11.09 10.55 8.91
N LYS A 65 12.34 10.40 9.36
CA LYS A 65 13.23 9.34 8.89
C LYS A 65 12.75 7.97 9.38
N THR A 66 12.82 6.98 8.51
CA THR A 66 12.65 5.58 8.92
C THR A 66 13.84 5.13 9.75
N ARG A 67 13.58 4.41 10.83
CA ARG A 67 14.56 3.91 11.76
C ARG A 67 14.58 2.39 11.76
N TYR A 68 15.53 1.81 12.44
CA TYR A 68 15.56 0.37 12.67
C TYR A 68 14.26 -0.11 13.32
N GLY A 69 13.64 -1.15 12.74
CA GLY A 69 12.35 -1.69 13.18
C GLY A 69 11.13 -0.98 12.59
N ASP A 70 11.30 0.13 11.87
CA ASP A 70 10.23 0.73 11.07
C ASP A 70 10.11 0.01 9.70
N TYR A 71 9.00 0.22 9.03
CA TYR A 71 8.80 -0.21 7.66
C TYR A 71 8.50 1.00 6.77
N ALA A 72 9.00 0.95 5.55
CA ALA A 72 8.60 1.89 4.51
C ALA A 72 7.67 1.17 3.53
N ALA A 73 6.45 1.69 3.33
CA ALA A 73 5.50 1.15 2.38
C ALA A 73 5.31 2.09 1.20
N VAL A 74 5.38 1.54 0.00
CA VAL A 74 5.07 2.25 -1.24
C VAL A 74 3.90 1.56 -1.89
N SER A 75 2.77 2.26 -1.96
CA SER A 75 1.55 1.76 -2.61
C SER A 75 1.34 2.46 -3.95
N ALA A 76 0.99 1.69 -4.96
CA ALA A 76 0.62 2.15 -6.28
C ALA A 76 -0.78 1.66 -6.63
N ILE A 77 -1.56 2.52 -7.27
CA ILE A 77 -2.85 2.16 -7.86
C ILE A 77 -2.72 2.37 -9.35
N SER A 78 -2.97 1.31 -10.12
CA SER A 78 -3.01 1.36 -11.59
C SER A 78 -4.43 1.08 -12.05
N ILE A 79 -4.95 1.92 -12.94
CA ILE A 79 -6.28 1.75 -13.54
C ILE A 79 -6.13 1.81 -15.05
N ALA A 80 -6.57 0.74 -15.71
CA ALA A 80 -6.55 0.63 -17.17
C ALA A 80 -7.94 0.26 -17.69
N GLU A 81 -8.30 0.79 -18.85
CA GLU A 81 -9.48 0.33 -19.58
C GLU A 81 -9.15 -0.94 -20.36
N ARG A 82 -10.08 -1.88 -20.34
CA ARG A 82 -9.99 -3.10 -21.12
C ARG A 82 -11.26 -3.28 -21.94
N GLU A 83 -11.07 -3.47 -23.24
CA GLU A 83 -12.13 -3.76 -24.17
C GLU A 83 -12.12 -5.26 -24.52
N THR A 84 -13.27 -5.91 -24.44
CA THR A 84 -13.42 -7.33 -24.77
C THR A 84 -14.62 -7.51 -25.69
N LEU A 85 -14.37 -8.10 -26.87
CA LEU A 85 -15.41 -8.42 -27.84
C LEU A 85 -15.90 -9.85 -27.63
N VAL A 86 -17.20 -10.01 -27.36
CA VAL A 86 -17.85 -11.32 -27.24
C VAL A 86 -19.01 -11.38 -28.25
N GLY A 87 -18.83 -12.13 -29.31
CA GLY A 87 -19.78 -12.15 -30.43
C GLY A 87 -19.87 -10.77 -31.10
N PHE A 88 -21.03 -10.14 -31.04
CA PHE A 88 -21.28 -8.79 -31.59
C PHE A 88 -21.38 -7.71 -30.50
N THR A 89 -21.03 -8.05 -29.27
CA THR A 89 -21.12 -7.12 -28.14
C THR A 89 -19.73 -6.82 -27.62
N THR A 90 -19.41 -5.54 -27.52
CA THR A 90 -18.20 -5.04 -26.89
C THR A 90 -18.49 -4.74 -25.43
N TYR A 91 -17.66 -5.25 -24.54
CA TYR A 91 -17.70 -5.00 -23.11
C TYR A 91 -16.49 -4.17 -22.72
N ASN A 92 -16.73 -3.05 -22.04
CA ASN A 92 -15.67 -2.21 -21.50
C ASN A 92 -15.61 -2.40 -19.99
N SER A 93 -14.45 -2.79 -19.51
CA SER A 93 -14.15 -3.00 -18.10
C SER A 93 -12.99 -2.11 -17.64
N LEU A 94 -12.96 -1.81 -16.34
CA LEU A 94 -11.82 -1.22 -15.68
C LEU A 94 -11.04 -2.33 -14.98
N LEU A 95 -9.78 -2.47 -15.32
CA LEU A 95 -8.82 -3.28 -14.59
C LEU A 95 -8.10 -2.39 -13.58
N ILE A 96 -8.38 -2.61 -12.30
CA ILE A 96 -7.77 -1.89 -11.20
C ILE A 96 -6.77 -2.81 -10.51
N THR A 97 -5.55 -2.34 -10.32
CA THR A 97 -4.51 -3.08 -9.62
C THR A 97 -3.99 -2.24 -8.46
N PHE A 98 -4.00 -2.83 -7.28
CA PHE A 98 -3.43 -2.29 -6.05
C PHE A 98 -2.13 -3.02 -5.79
N ASP A 99 -1.01 -2.31 -5.80
CA ASP A 99 0.31 -2.86 -5.50
C ASP A 99 0.88 -2.16 -4.27
N THR A 100 1.31 -2.93 -3.28
CA THR A 100 2.01 -2.39 -2.12
C THR A 100 3.29 -3.15 -1.89
N ASN A 101 4.40 -2.43 -1.97
CA ASN A 101 5.73 -2.93 -1.64
C ASN A 101 6.14 -2.41 -0.27
N VAL A 102 6.52 -3.31 0.60
CA VAL A 102 6.98 -2.98 1.95
C VAL A 102 8.45 -3.33 2.06
N TYR A 103 9.21 -2.37 2.55
CA TYR A 103 10.65 -2.44 2.74
C TYR A 103 10.99 -2.33 4.22
N ASP A 104 12.07 -2.97 4.63
CA ASP A 104 12.68 -2.70 5.94
C ASP A 104 13.16 -1.26 6.01
N GLY A 105 12.85 -0.55 7.07
CA GLY A 105 13.11 0.88 7.16
C GLY A 105 14.58 1.25 7.36
N SER A 106 15.43 0.30 7.75
CA SER A 106 16.86 0.54 7.94
C SER A 106 17.69 0.22 6.71
N THR A 107 17.35 -0.86 6.02
CA THR A 107 18.14 -1.40 4.89
C THR A 107 17.48 -1.18 3.54
N TYR A 108 16.19 -0.82 3.51
CA TYR A 108 15.35 -0.76 2.32
C TYR A 108 15.34 -2.05 1.48
N THR A 109 15.66 -3.17 2.11
CA THR A 109 15.47 -4.47 1.49
C THR A 109 14.00 -4.80 1.43
N SER A 110 13.56 -5.41 0.33
CA SER A 110 12.17 -5.83 0.18
C SER A 110 11.80 -6.80 1.29
N SER A 111 10.75 -6.47 2.01
CA SER A 111 10.22 -7.25 3.10
C SER A 111 9.12 -8.17 2.63
N PHE A 112 8.16 -7.62 1.92
CA PHE A 112 7.13 -8.33 1.17
C PHE A 112 6.48 -7.41 0.16
N SER A 113 5.76 -8.01 -0.78
CA SER A 113 4.93 -7.30 -1.75
C SER A 113 3.53 -7.93 -1.76
N LYS A 114 2.52 -7.07 -1.90
CA LYS A 114 1.13 -7.48 -2.09
C LYS A 114 0.57 -6.83 -3.33
N SER A 115 -0.07 -7.65 -4.17
CA SER A 115 -0.78 -7.18 -5.36
C SER A 115 -2.19 -7.77 -5.35
N LYS A 116 -3.17 -6.93 -5.67
CA LYS A 116 -4.56 -7.32 -5.82
C LYS A 116 -5.13 -6.66 -7.05
N SER A 117 -5.76 -7.43 -7.93
CA SER A 117 -6.39 -6.93 -9.14
C SER A 117 -7.88 -7.22 -9.11
N LEU A 118 -8.66 -6.27 -9.62
CA LEU A 118 -10.10 -6.37 -9.77
C LEU A 118 -10.48 -5.88 -11.17
N GLU A 119 -11.35 -6.61 -11.85
CA GLU A 119 -11.94 -6.18 -13.12
C GLU A 119 -13.43 -5.88 -12.90
N VAL A 120 -13.85 -4.66 -13.25
CA VAL A 120 -15.23 -4.18 -13.10
C VAL A 120 -15.77 -3.73 -14.44
N LEU A 121 -16.86 -4.35 -14.86
CA LEU A 121 -17.57 -3.97 -16.07
C LEU A 121 -18.29 -2.63 -15.85
N PHE A 122 -18.07 -1.65 -16.72
CA PHE A 122 -18.73 -0.34 -16.62
C PHE A 122 -19.61 0.02 -17.81
N SER A 123 -19.38 -0.57 -18.98
CA SER A 123 -20.26 -0.37 -20.13
C SER A 123 -20.22 -1.55 -21.07
N SER A 124 -21.27 -1.65 -21.88
CA SER A 124 -21.31 -2.57 -23.01
C SER A 124 -21.97 -1.90 -24.21
N SER A 125 -21.49 -2.22 -25.39
CA SER A 125 -22.09 -1.76 -26.65
C SER A 125 -22.32 -2.95 -27.58
N GLY A 126 -23.51 -3.05 -28.13
CA GLY A 126 -23.87 -4.11 -29.04
C GLY A 126 -25.06 -3.72 -29.91
N PRO A 127 -25.44 -4.55 -30.89
CA PRO A 127 -26.53 -4.25 -31.82
C PRO A 127 -27.90 -4.22 -31.13
N TRP A 128 -28.03 -4.75 -29.93
CA TRP A 128 -29.27 -4.85 -29.17
C TRP A 128 -29.42 -3.70 -28.19
N ARG A 129 -30.17 -2.66 -28.60
CA ARG A 129 -30.37 -1.42 -27.83
C ARG A 129 -30.94 -1.64 -26.42
N THR A 130 -31.75 -2.68 -26.24
CA THR A 130 -32.34 -3.07 -24.94
C THR A 130 -31.34 -3.62 -23.96
N ILE A 131 -30.34 -4.37 -24.44
CA ILE A 131 -29.27 -4.92 -23.58
C ILE A 131 -28.34 -3.81 -23.13
N ASN A 132 -28.01 -2.85 -24.00
CA ASN A 132 -27.17 -1.70 -23.65
C ASN A 132 -27.79 -0.79 -22.58
N LEU A 133 -29.14 -0.72 -22.52
CA LEU A 133 -29.85 0.03 -21.48
C LEU A 133 -29.85 -0.68 -20.12
N LEU A 134 -29.94 -2.01 -20.12
CA LEU A 134 -29.90 -2.82 -18.91
C LEU A 134 -28.51 -2.90 -18.27
N LEU A 135 -27.46 -2.75 -19.09
CA LEU A 135 -26.06 -2.80 -18.67
C LEU A 135 -25.45 -1.40 -18.45
N LYS A 136 -26.27 -0.34 -18.46
CA LYS A 136 -25.83 0.98 -18.01
C LYS A 136 -25.60 0.93 -16.51
N THR A 137 -24.41 0.53 -16.14
CA THR A 137 -23.99 0.42 -14.74
C THR A 137 -24.00 1.83 -14.12
N ASN A 138 -24.72 1.98 -13.01
CA ASN A 138 -24.66 3.20 -12.23
C ASN A 138 -23.22 3.31 -11.65
N ARG A 139 -22.68 4.52 -11.57
CA ARG A 139 -21.35 4.81 -10.99
C ARG A 139 -21.20 4.15 -9.62
N ASP A 140 -22.22 4.18 -8.79
CA ASP A 140 -22.19 3.61 -7.45
C ASP A 140 -21.94 2.09 -7.45
N ASN A 141 -22.55 1.38 -8.44
CA ASN A 141 -22.34 -0.08 -8.60
C ASN A 141 -20.91 -0.42 -9.07
N ILE A 142 -20.17 0.55 -9.59
CA ILE A 142 -18.78 0.39 -10.01
C ILE A 142 -17.85 0.71 -8.82
N VAL A 143 -18.13 1.79 -8.12
CA VAL A 143 -17.28 2.31 -7.04
C VAL A 143 -17.29 1.39 -5.82
N GLU A 144 -18.45 0.85 -5.44
CA GLU A 144 -18.59 0.02 -4.25
C GLU A 144 -17.68 -1.23 -4.25
N PRO A 145 -17.68 -2.10 -5.28
CA PRO A 145 -16.79 -3.28 -5.30
C PRO A 145 -15.32 -2.89 -5.33
N ILE A 146 -14.96 -1.75 -5.93
CA ILE A 146 -13.58 -1.26 -5.98
C ILE A 146 -13.14 -0.77 -4.59
N SER A 147 -14.01 -0.03 -3.89
CA SER A 147 -13.78 0.42 -2.52
C SER A 147 -13.61 -0.76 -1.55
N ILE A 148 -14.45 -1.79 -1.67
CA ILE A 148 -14.31 -3.03 -0.88
C ILE A 148 -12.95 -3.68 -1.16
N ALA A 149 -12.54 -3.81 -2.42
CA ALA A 149 -11.26 -4.41 -2.79
C ALA A 149 -10.06 -3.59 -2.27
N ALA A 150 -10.15 -2.26 -2.25
CA ALA A 150 -9.14 -1.38 -1.68
C ALA A 150 -8.99 -1.59 -0.17
N LYS A 151 -10.10 -1.67 0.57
CA LYS A 151 -10.09 -1.97 2.01
C LYS A 151 -9.53 -3.35 2.33
N GLU A 152 -9.94 -4.35 1.57
CA GLU A 152 -9.40 -5.71 1.72
C GLU A 152 -7.90 -5.76 1.44
N HIS A 153 -7.43 -5.05 0.40
CA HIS A 153 -6.00 -4.94 0.11
C HIS A 153 -5.24 -4.30 1.29
N ALA A 154 -5.75 -3.17 1.82
CA ALA A 154 -5.16 -2.52 2.99
C ALA A 154 -5.12 -3.46 4.20
N LYS A 155 -6.20 -4.21 4.46
CA LYS A 155 -6.26 -5.19 5.53
C LYS A 155 -5.22 -6.30 5.35
N GLU A 156 -5.06 -6.85 4.15
CA GLU A 156 -4.05 -7.86 3.86
C GLU A 156 -2.62 -7.35 4.11
N VAL A 157 -2.35 -6.06 3.81
CA VAL A 157 -1.06 -5.42 4.13
C VAL A 157 -0.88 -5.32 5.64
N ILE A 158 -1.90 -4.87 6.38
CA ILE A 158 -1.88 -4.78 7.84
C ILE A 158 -1.62 -6.15 8.48
N ASP A 159 -2.37 -7.17 8.08
CA ASP A 159 -2.24 -8.54 8.61
C ASP A 159 -0.82 -9.09 8.40
N ASN A 160 -0.21 -8.79 7.26
CA ASN A 160 1.18 -9.20 7.00
C ASN A 160 2.20 -8.41 7.83
N LEU A 161 1.94 -7.14 8.13
CA LEU A 161 2.81 -6.33 9.00
C LEU A 161 2.71 -6.78 10.46
N THR A 162 1.51 -7.00 10.96
CA THR A 162 1.26 -7.39 12.37
C THR A 162 1.73 -8.80 12.68
N CYS A 163 1.68 -9.72 11.72
CA CYS A 163 2.17 -11.09 11.88
C CYS A 163 3.69 -11.24 11.72
N LYS A 164 4.42 -10.16 11.43
CA LYS A 164 5.85 -10.23 11.17
C LYS A 164 6.65 -10.28 12.46
N GLU A 165 7.60 -11.22 12.52
CA GLU A 165 8.56 -11.29 13.62
C GLU A 165 9.41 -10.01 13.65
N ILE A 166 9.49 -9.40 14.82
CA ILE A 166 10.38 -8.26 15.05
C ILE A 166 11.76 -8.81 15.40
N ASN A 167 12.69 -8.71 14.46
CA ASN A 167 14.08 -9.11 14.66
C ASN A 167 14.94 -7.89 14.97
N SER A 168 15.87 -8.03 15.90
CA SER A 168 16.82 -6.96 16.27
C SER A 168 18.19 -7.49 16.58
N ILE A 169 19.18 -6.65 16.36
CA ILE A 169 20.56 -6.92 16.77
C ILE A 169 20.69 -6.57 18.25
N ILE A 170 21.22 -7.50 19.02
CA ILE A 170 21.54 -7.29 20.42
C ILE A 170 22.97 -6.74 20.51
N THR A 171 23.12 -5.61 21.16
CA THR A 171 24.43 -5.03 21.49
C THR A 171 24.69 -5.18 22.98
N VAL A 172 25.93 -5.52 23.33
CA VAL A 172 26.37 -5.56 24.74
C VAL A 172 27.28 -4.37 24.99
N ASN A 173 26.83 -3.43 25.81
CA ASN A 173 27.55 -2.23 26.14
C ASN A 173 27.73 -2.18 27.67
N ASN A 174 28.99 -2.16 28.14
CA ASN A 174 29.32 -2.14 29.57
C ASN A 174 28.64 -3.23 30.40
N GLY A 175 28.50 -4.44 29.85
CA GLY A 175 27.81 -5.55 30.51
C GLY A 175 26.26 -5.45 30.53
N LYS A 176 25.70 -4.45 29.87
CA LYS A 176 24.27 -4.32 29.69
C LYS A 176 23.88 -4.73 28.26
N ILE A 177 22.80 -5.47 28.18
CA ILE A 177 22.18 -5.85 26.90
C ILE A 177 21.30 -4.70 26.43
N GLU A 178 21.62 -4.16 25.26
CA GLU A 178 20.86 -3.08 24.64
C GLU A 178 20.26 -3.60 23.33
N VAL A 179 18.99 -3.28 23.12
CA VAL A 179 18.24 -3.61 21.90
C VAL A 179 17.66 -2.31 21.38
N PRO A 180 17.87 -1.94 20.11
CA PRO A 180 17.34 -0.69 19.54
C PRO A 180 15.84 -0.72 19.30
N LEU A 181 15.12 -1.62 19.95
CA LEU A 181 13.68 -1.79 19.93
C LEU A 181 13.09 -1.41 21.29
N GLY A 182 11.90 -0.84 21.27
CA GLY A 182 11.23 -0.40 22.48
C GLY A 182 9.73 -0.28 22.34
N LYS A 183 9.12 0.49 23.23
CA LYS A 183 7.67 0.71 23.31
C LYS A 183 7.07 1.20 21.98
N ARG A 184 7.83 1.98 21.21
CA ARG A 184 7.44 2.46 19.87
C ARG A 184 7.20 1.31 18.87
N HIS A 185 7.91 0.19 19.05
CA HIS A 185 7.80 -1.00 18.20
C HIS A 185 6.83 -2.04 18.78
N GLY A 186 5.91 -1.61 19.66
CA GLY A 186 4.92 -2.49 20.29
C GLY A 186 5.49 -3.41 21.37
N ILE A 187 6.77 -3.29 21.74
CA ILE A 187 7.37 -4.13 22.78
C ILE A 187 6.90 -3.65 24.14
N LYS A 188 6.22 -4.53 24.86
CA LYS A 188 5.79 -4.31 26.25
C LYS A 188 6.87 -4.79 27.23
N ILE A 189 6.87 -4.25 28.45
CA ILE A 189 7.84 -4.62 29.51
C ILE A 189 7.81 -6.13 29.82
N SER A 190 6.69 -6.79 29.56
CA SER A 190 6.48 -8.23 29.75
C SER A 190 6.71 -9.06 28.48
N ALA A 191 7.18 -8.45 27.38
CA ALA A 191 7.42 -9.19 26.15
C ALA A 191 8.60 -10.16 26.30
N LEU A 192 8.40 -11.40 25.86
CA LEU A 192 9.43 -12.43 25.84
C LEU A 192 10.33 -12.24 24.63
N ALA A 193 11.63 -12.04 24.86
CA ALA A 193 12.62 -12.01 23.80
C ALA A 193 13.29 -13.40 23.68
N VAL A 194 13.33 -13.94 22.46
CA VAL A 194 14.03 -15.18 22.15
C VAL A 194 15.26 -14.85 21.32
N THR A 195 16.45 -15.18 21.79
CA THR A 195 17.69 -15.00 21.04
C THR A 195 17.96 -16.24 20.17
N LYS A 196 18.13 -16.02 18.87
CA LYS A 196 18.72 -17.01 17.95
C LYS A 196 20.24 -16.75 17.95
N GLY A 197 20.99 -17.41 18.79
CA GLY A 197 22.44 -17.25 18.78
C GLY A 197 23.13 -18.44 19.46
N CYS A 198 24.24 -18.89 18.86
CA CYS A 198 25.17 -19.75 19.59
C CYS A 198 25.69 -18.99 20.78
N LEU A 199 25.51 -19.56 21.95
CA LEU A 199 26.35 -19.20 23.11
C LEU A 199 27.81 -19.45 22.72
N LEU A 200 28.58 -18.39 22.61
CA LEU A 200 30.03 -18.45 22.54
C LEU A 200 30.60 -18.77 23.93
#